data_a2412651913d5ba8730daa4e77b3332a
#
_entry.id   a2412651913d5ba8730daa4e77b3332a
#
_cell.length_a   1.000
_cell.length_b   1.000
_cell.length_c   1.000
_cell.angle_alpha   90.00
_cell.angle_beta   90.00
_cell.angle_gamma   90.00
#
_symmetry.space_group_name_H-M   'P 1'
#
loop_
_entity.id
_entity.type
_entity.pdbx_description
1 polymer ?
#
loop_
_entity_poly.entity_id
_entity_poly.type
_entity_poly.pdbx_seq_one_letter_code
_entity_poly.pdbx_strand_id
1 'polypeptide(L)'
;FTTASGPGLLTPVVGIASRFTIQAKDMYGNNKTSYGRDSESAHLDGHDSFLVNVIGPDEALLSVTPEYIGGGAYACEYIASVAGPYSVDVTLAGTHIYCGLGAVKSCSPFSVIVAPGKTTHETSVASGIGLTDVVAGEIAQFTIQAKDAYGNDKKCLSKHSECGGQEDRFTVELTLDTSDKSIVRGPNTTIEKAVYRGNVQDFQDGTGRYLVQYTAYRQGKYKLDVKFDGLQILTSANAGIQGGISPAIPIPLVVHSLLHAPSSTATGAGLQNAVANVPDFFTVHAKDAFANDRRGDRTPNNNLGSGSGNDDAFLVVLKGPGDTEYVTSTAVMTIDITNTAPVNGTFSVTYDGMTTPSLGWDIDSAALQTSIEMLHGENMRSVQVSRSVAPAGKTGFIWTVTFTSHLEQWHPSTFSVDTTFISPATSATVDTVAKNGAYPVSYTAWTKGLYEIHVTVEGTHISGSPFTLEVHDGDVHPSTSTASGPGLIDGVAGKPFIFTVQAKDTRAYEQQTITTSAVSVPIIFEEQQIICSEFKNKYFKLQFRGAETVELNANSDFQAEVKSALESLDTITNVTVLFDGSDSGSS
;
A
#
# COMPACT_ATOMS: atom_id res chain seq x y z
N PHE A 1 -66.02 -36.17 3.92
CA PHE A 1 -65.51 -36.66 2.62
C PHE A 1 -65.21 -35.52 1.65
N THR A 2 -65.56 -34.24 1.96
CA THR A 2 -65.22 -33.08 1.16
C THR A 2 -63.72 -33.00 0.93
N THR A 3 -63.29 -32.69 -0.28
CA THR A 3 -61.85 -32.67 -0.68
C THR A 3 -61.47 -31.29 -1.24
N ALA A 4 -60.18 -30.93 -1.13
CA ALA A 4 -59.60 -29.80 -1.81
C ALA A 4 -58.41 -30.23 -2.65
N SER A 5 -58.26 -29.63 -3.82
CA SER A 5 -57.17 -29.93 -4.75
C SER A 5 -56.89 -28.77 -5.67
N GLY A 6 -55.66 -28.68 -6.13
CA GLY A 6 -55.22 -27.64 -7.10
C GLY A 6 -53.79 -27.21 -6.89
N PRO A 7 -53.19 -26.49 -7.86
CA PRO A 7 -51.81 -26.03 -7.79
C PRO A 7 -51.52 -25.17 -6.57
N GLY A 8 -52.52 -24.38 -6.07
CA GLY A 8 -52.35 -23.55 -4.90
C GLY A 8 -52.11 -24.33 -3.60
N LEU A 9 -52.38 -25.65 -3.57
CA LEU A 9 -52.06 -26.54 -2.45
C LEU A 9 -50.80 -27.38 -2.69
N LEU A 10 -50.12 -27.25 -3.84
CA LEU A 10 -48.98 -28.10 -4.22
C LEU A 10 -47.73 -27.25 -4.46
N THR A 11 -47.82 -26.24 -5.32
CA THR A 11 -46.68 -25.45 -5.81
C THR A 11 -46.99 -23.95 -5.89
N PRO A 12 -47.42 -23.33 -4.78
CA PRO A 12 -47.69 -21.90 -4.79
C PRO A 12 -46.39 -21.10 -4.91
N VAL A 13 -46.44 -19.95 -5.59
CA VAL A 13 -45.31 -19.06 -5.81
C VAL A 13 -45.71 -17.64 -5.38
N VAL A 14 -44.80 -16.93 -4.73
CA VAL A 14 -44.97 -15.54 -4.32
C VAL A 14 -45.39 -14.65 -5.48
N GLY A 15 -46.41 -13.78 -5.24
CA GLY A 15 -46.93 -12.84 -6.21
C GLY A 15 -47.81 -13.45 -7.31
N ILE A 16 -47.97 -14.77 -7.34
CA ILE A 16 -48.80 -15.46 -8.30
C ILE A 16 -50.09 -15.95 -7.61
N ALA A 17 -51.23 -15.75 -8.26
CA ALA A 17 -52.50 -16.24 -7.78
C ALA A 17 -52.49 -17.76 -7.65
N SER A 18 -52.57 -18.23 -6.42
CA SER A 18 -52.52 -19.64 -6.05
C SER A 18 -53.94 -20.17 -5.93
N ARG A 19 -54.37 -20.96 -6.91
CA ARG A 19 -55.74 -21.44 -7.06
C ARG A 19 -55.89 -22.87 -6.63
N PHE A 20 -56.99 -23.17 -5.93
CA PHE A 20 -57.42 -24.50 -5.64
C PHE A 20 -58.95 -24.60 -5.60
N THR A 21 -59.50 -25.79 -5.66
CA THR A 21 -60.95 -26.02 -5.66
C THR A 21 -61.32 -26.91 -4.49
N ILE A 22 -62.35 -26.55 -3.76
CA ILE A 22 -63.02 -27.38 -2.78
C ILE A 22 -64.18 -28.10 -3.46
N GLN A 23 -64.24 -29.41 -3.39
CA GLN A 23 -65.37 -30.21 -3.84
C GLN A 23 -66.17 -30.66 -2.62
N ALA A 24 -67.31 -30.06 -2.46
CA ALA A 24 -68.25 -30.48 -1.42
C ALA A 24 -68.79 -31.87 -1.69
N LYS A 25 -68.80 -32.70 -0.66
CA LYS A 25 -69.28 -34.09 -0.72
C LYS A 25 -70.23 -34.38 0.48
N ASP A 26 -71.20 -35.28 0.25
CA ASP A 26 -72.06 -35.79 1.31
C ASP A 26 -71.32 -36.79 2.24
N MET A 27 -72.09 -37.29 3.26
CA MET A 27 -71.52 -38.26 4.23
C MET A 27 -71.20 -39.63 3.63
N TYR A 28 -71.60 -39.91 2.40
CA TYR A 28 -71.32 -41.12 1.65
C TYR A 28 -70.19 -40.94 0.63
N GLY A 29 -69.63 -39.70 0.51
CA GLY A 29 -68.56 -39.38 -0.45
C GLY A 29 -69.05 -38.99 -1.83
N ASN A 30 -70.33 -38.82 -2.09
CA ASN A 30 -70.85 -38.35 -3.37
C ASN A 30 -70.64 -36.84 -3.50
N ASN A 31 -70.29 -36.43 -4.71
CA ASN A 31 -70.19 -35.00 -4.99
C ASN A 31 -71.58 -34.31 -4.87
N LYS A 32 -71.64 -33.21 -4.16
CA LYS A 32 -72.82 -32.36 -4.19
C LYS A 32 -72.90 -31.68 -5.53
N THR A 33 -73.90 -32.04 -6.34
CA THR A 33 -74.01 -31.59 -7.75
C THR A 33 -75.08 -30.52 -7.93
N SER A 34 -75.86 -30.17 -6.88
CA SER A 34 -76.86 -29.15 -6.88
C SER A 34 -76.78 -28.29 -5.62
N TYR A 35 -77.28 -27.07 -5.68
CA TYR A 35 -77.59 -26.32 -4.48
C TYR A 35 -78.41 -27.22 -3.57
N GLY A 36 -78.07 -27.36 -2.30
CA GLY A 36 -78.69 -28.26 -1.36
C GLY A 36 -80.22 -28.10 -1.38
N ARG A 37 -80.85 -28.85 -2.24
CA ARG A 37 -82.30 -29.09 -2.16
C ARG A 37 -82.43 -30.30 -1.25
N ASP A 38 -82.36 -30.06 0.01
CA ASP A 38 -83.09 -30.87 0.94
C ASP A 38 -84.48 -30.26 0.97
N SER A 39 -85.48 -31.09 0.70
CA SER A 39 -86.85 -30.75 0.36
C SER A 39 -87.65 -30.07 1.44
N GLU A 40 -87.05 -29.51 2.48
CA GLU A 40 -87.79 -28.85 3.60
C GLU A 40 -87.27 -27.49 4.06
N SER A 41 -86.31 -26.87 3.39
CA SER A 41 -85.88 -25.54 3.78
C SER A 41 -85.79 -24.62 2.57
N ALA A 42 -86.89 -23.84 2.38
CA ALA A 42 -86.98 -22.72 1.43
C ALA A 42 -86.12 -21.53 1.91
N HIS A 43 -84.89 -21.69 2.26
CA HIS A 43 -83.97 -20.59 2.40
C HIS A 43 -83.04 -20.58 1.21
N LEU A 44 -83.12 -19.50 0.46
CA LEU A 44 -82.51 -19.23 -0.83
C LEU A 44 -80.96 -19.09 -0.80
N ASP A 45 -80.30 -19.43 0.29
CA ASP A 45 -78.84 -19.22 0.47
C ASP A 45 -78.07 -20.52 0.86
N GLY A 46 -78.54 -21.70 0.39
CA GLY A 46 -77.97 -23.02 0.72
C GLY A 46 -76.62 -23.30 0.14
N HIS A 47 -75.69 -22.40 0.16
CA HIS A 47 -74.28 -22.65 -0.08
C HIS A 47 -73.64 -23.23 1.17
N ASP A 48 -72.86 -24.31 1.01
CA ASP A 48 -71.99 -24.75 2.09
C ASP A 48 -71.04 -23.62 2.47
N SER A 49 -71.08 -23.20 3.71
CA SER A 49 -70.27 -22.07 4.18
C SER A 49 -68.86 -22.56 4.58
N PHE A 50 -67.98 -22.66 3.59
CA PHE A 50 -66.57 -22.96 3.87
C PHE A 50 -65.85 -21.72 4.38
N LEU A 51 -65.07 -21.88 5.46
CA LEU A 51 -64.12 -20.90 5.92
C LEU A 51 -62.72 -21.37 5.49
N VAL A 52 -61.99 -20.53 4.80
CA VAL A 52 -60.61 -20.80 4.35
C VAL A 52 -59.68 -19.75 4.94
N ASN A 53 -58.74 -20.19 5.74
CA ASN A 53 -57.69 -19.38 6.31
C ASN A 53 -56.35 -19.86 5.78
N VAL A 54 -55.52 -18.96 5.26
CA VAL A 54 -54.16 -19.21 4.83
C VAL A 54 -53.23 -18.49 5.79
N ILE A 55 -52.49 -19.27 6.60
CA ILE A 55 -51.61 -18.74 7.64
C ILE A 55 -50.16 -18.90 7.13
N GLY A 56 -49.49 -17.78 6.95
CA GLY A 56 -48.12 -17.72 6.44
C GLY A 56 -47.04 -17.64 7.52
N PRO A 57 -45.80 -17.43 7.14
CA PRO A 57 -44.72 -17.07 8.05
C PRO A 57 -45.12 -15.83 8.88
N ASP A 58 -44.64 -15.74 10.11
CA ASP A 58 -44.94 -14.65 11.06
C ASP A 58 -46.44 -14.52 11.42
N GLU A 59 -47.17 -15.65 11.34
CA GLU A 59 -48.60 -15.73 11.67
C GLU A 59 -49.49 -14.80 10.81
N ALA A 60 -48.99 -14.36 9.66
CA ALA A 60 -49.76 -13.54 8.72
C ALA A 60 -50.99 -14.32 8.19
N LEU A 61 -52.19 -13.82 8.45
CA LEU A 61 -53.44 -14.44 8.02
C LEU A 61 -53.92 -13.84 6.71
N LEU A 62 -54.11 -14.66 5.69
CA LEU A 62 -54.78 -14.33 4.45
C LEU A 62 -56.16 -15.00 4.46
N SER A 63 -57.23 -14.21 4.56
CA SER A 63 -58.60 -14.72 4.46
C SER A 63 -58.98 -14.93 2.99
N VAL A 64 -59.49 -16.11 2.69
CA VAL A 64 -59.91 -16.51 1.35
C VAL A 64 -61.41 -16.73 1.33
N THR A 65 -62.12 -16.06 0.42
CA THR A 65 -63.55 -16.26 0.23
C THR A 65 -63.77 -17.29 -0.87
N PRO A 66 -64.29 -18.48 -0.56
CA PRO A 66 -64.62 -19.48 -1.57
C PRO A 66 -65.76 -19.03 -2.46
N GLU A 67 -65.58 -19.07 -3.77
CA GLU A 67 -66.59 -18.74 -4.78
C GLU A 67 -67.22 -20.01 -5.33
N TYR A 68 -68.53 -20.12 -5.27
CA TYR A 68 -69.25 -21.26 -5.85
C TYR A 68 -69.21 -21.24 -7.37
N ILE A 69 -68.72 -22.28 -8.00
CA ILE A 69 -68.55 -22.41 -9.45
C ILE A 69 -69.46 -23.46 -10.12
N GLY A 70 -70.37 -24.05 -9.35
CA GLY A 70 -71.28 -25.08 -9.82
C GLY A 70 -70.87 -26.49 -9.44
N GLY A 71 -71.87 -27.44 -9.46
CA GLY A 71 -71.60 -28.85 -9.16
C GLY A 71 -71.02 -29.14 -7.77
N GLY A 72 -71.30 -28.28 -6.78
CA GLY A 72 -70.73 -28.39 -5.44
C GLY A 72 -69.27 -28.04 -5.33
N ALA A 73 -68.73 -27.40 -6.36
CA ALA A 73 -67.32 -26.97 -6.38
C ALA A 73 -67.24 -25.47 -5.99
N TYR A 74 -66.18 -25.13 -5.25
CA TYR A 74 -65.86 -23.78 -4.80
C TYR A 74 -64.43 -23.43 -5.20
N ALA A 75 -64.25 -22.34 -5.95
CA ALA A 75 -62.94 -21.82 -6.32
C ALA A 75 -62.39 -20.98 -5.17
N CYS A 76 -61.14 -21.19 -4.85
CA CYS A 76 -60.36 -20.45 -3.87
C CYS A 76 -59.09 -19.92 -4.51
N GLU A 77 -58.78 -18.65 -4.17
CA GLU A 77 -57.56 -18.00 -4.66
C GLU A 77 -56.91 -17.20 -3.54
N TYR A 78 -55.59 -17.31 -3.41
CA TYR A 78 -54.79 -16.44 -2.56
C TYR A 78 -53.51 -16.00 -3.23
N ILE A 79 -52.95 -14.89 -2.80
CA ILE A 79 -51.65 -14.36 -3.27
C ILE A 79 -50.78 -14.16 -2.05
N ALA A 80 -49.68 -14.90 -1.96
CA ALA A 80 -48.69 -14.78 -0.92
C ALA A 80 -47.61 -13.77 -1.33
N SER A 81 -47.14 -12.95 -0.41
CA SER A 81 -46.03 -12.01 -0.59
C SER A 81 -44.76 -12.47 0.10
N VAL A 82 -44.82 -13.42 1.01
CA VAL A 82 -43.69 -13.97 1.76
C VAL A 82 -43.47 -15.42 1.35
N ALA A 83 -42.24 -15.78 1.03
CA ALA A 83 -41.86 -17.16 0.74
C ALA A 83 -41.67 -17.96 2.03
N GLY A 84 -42.10 -19.22 2.05
CA GLY A 84 -41.96 -20.04 3.23
C GLY A 84 -43.09 -21.06 3.45
N PRO A 85 -43.15 -21.67 4.64
CA PRO A 85 -44.21 -22.61 5.00
C PRO A 85 -45.51 -21.90 5.31
N TYR A 86 -46.60 -22.40 4.76
CA TYR A 86 -47.97 -21.91 4.99
C TYR A 86 -48.84 -23.11 5.44
N SER A 87 -49.84 -22.81 6.27
CA SER A 87 -50.95 -23.69 6.59
C SER A 87 -52.21 -23.16 5.87
N VAL A 88 -52.84 -24.02 5.09
CA VAL A 88 -54.13 -23.71 4.45
C VAL A 88 -55.22 -24.48 5.16
N ASP A 89 -55.98 -23.79 5.98
CA ASP A 89 -57.05 -24.36 6.77
C ASP A 89 -58.39 -24.21 6.05
N VAL A 90 -59.02 -25.33 5.78
CA VAL A 90 -60.34 -25.38 5.15
C VAL A 90 -61.29 -26.05 6.12
N THR A 91 -62.30 -25.30 6.60
CA THR A 91 -63.30 -25.79 7.54
C THR A 91 -64.70 -25.61 7.01
N LEU A 92 -65.59 -26.50 7.40
CA LEU A 92 -67.01 -26.40 7.24
C LEU A 92 -67.68 -26.49 8.62
N ALA A 93 -68.45 -25.47 8.98
CA ALA A 93 -69.07 -25.35 10.31
C ALA A 93 -68.05 -25.59 11.46
N GLY A 94 -66.80 -25.02 11.31
CA GLY A 94 -65.75 -25.11 12.32
C GLY A 94 -64.97 -26.46 12.34
N THR A 95 -65.31 -27.42 11.48
CA THR A 95 -64.65 -28.72 11.40
C THR A 95 -63.78 -28.76 10.12
N HIS A 96 -62.52 -29.20 10.26
CA HIS A 96 -61.64 -29.37 9.11
C HIS A 96 -62.18 -30.40 8.13
N ILE A 97 -62.01 -30.15 6.83
CA ILE A 97 -62.40 -31.11 5.79
C ILE A 97 -61.54 -32.34 5.88
N TYR A 98 -62.15 -33.54 5.63
CA TYR A 98 -61.53 -34.83 5.82
C TYR A 98 -60.63 -35.23 4.65
N CYS A 99 -59.60 -35.99 4.94
CA CYS A 99 -58.76 -36.64 3.94
C CYS A 99 -59.48 -37.90 3.40
N GLY A 100 -59.67 -38.00 2.12
CA GLY A 100 -60.16 -39.21 1.48
C GLY A 100 -59.24 -40.42 1.73
N LEU A 101 -59.82 -41.62 1.78
CA LEU A 101 -59.09 -42.90 1.85
C LEU A 101 -58.29 -43.08 0.55
N GLY A 102 -57.00 -42.70 0.57
CA GLY A 102 -56.09 -42.87 -0.56
C GLY A 102 -54.63 -42.62 -0.14
N ALA A 103 -53.69 -43.07 -0.92
CA ALA A 103 -52.25 -43.08 -0.62
C ALA A 103 -51.57 -41.71 -0.45
N VAL A 104 -52.32 -40.61 -0.69
CA VAL A 104 -51.83 -39.24 -0.50
C VAL A 104 -52.72 -38.55 0.54
N LYS A 105 -52.27 -38.53 1.78
CA LYS A 105 -52.94 -37.88 2.92
C LYS A 105 -52.66 -36.36 2.88
N SER A 106 -53.33 -35.59 2.10
CA SER A 106 -53.41 -34.13 2.26
C SER A 106 -54.70 -33.75 2.93
N CYS A 107 -54.69 -33.49 4.22
CA CYS A 107 -55.79 -33.10 5.04
C CYS A 107 -55.71 -31.61 5.35
N SER A 108 -56.87 -30.94 5.59
CA SER A 108 -56.84 -29.66 6.25
C SER A 108 -56.45 -29.84 7.73
N PRO A 109 -55.52 -29.05 8.23
CA PRO A 109 -54.76 -28.01 7.51
C PRO A 109 -53.72 -28.58 6.51
N PHE A 110 -53.74 -28.03 5.30
CA PHE A 110 -52.74 -28.39 4.27
C PHE A 110 -51.45 -27.64 4.52
N SER A 111 -50.34 -28.38 4.68
CA SER A 111 -49.01 -27.77 4.74
C SER A 111 -48.46 -27.55 3.33
N VAL A 112 -48.29 -26.29 2.95
CA VAL A 112 -47.76 -25.92 1.63
C VAL A 112 -46.51 -25.08 1.78
N ILE A 113 -45.61 -25.14 0.82
CA ILE A 113 -44.43 -24.32 0.79
C ILE A 113 -44.55 -23.34 -0.38
N VAL A 114 -44.67 -22.07 -0.05
CA VAL A 114 -44.71 -20.99 -1.06
C VAL A 114 -43.26 -20.71 -1.50
N ALA A 115 -42.98 -20.94 -2.77
CA ALA A 115 -41.68 -20.67 -3.35
C ALA A 115 -41.49 -19.17 -3.62
N PRO A 116 -40.24 -18.64 -3.55
CA PRO A 116 -39.98 -17.27 -3.94
C PRO A 116 -40.27 -17.06 -5.43
N GLY A 117 -40.66 -15.84 -5.79
CA GLY A 117 -40.90 -15.43 -7.17
C GLY A 117 -39.63 -15.35 -8.02
N LYS A 118 -39.75 -14.79 -9.22
CA LYS A 118 -38.57 -14.58 -10.11
C LYS A 118 -37.59 -13.59 -9.50
N THR A 119 -36.30 -13.83 -9.71
CA THR A 119 -35.24 -12.90 -9.28
C THR A 119 -35.41 -11.54 -9.96
N THR A 120 -35.16 -10.46 -9.21
CA THR A 120 -35.19 -9.10 -9.74
C THR A 120 -33.95 -8.31 -9.32
N HIS A 121 -33.57 -7.32 -10.13
CA HIS A 121 -32.47 -6.40 -9.84
C HIS A 121 -32.82 -5.41 -8.73
N GLU A 122 -34.10 -5.05 -8.54
CA GLU A 122 -34.57 -4.02 -7.61
C GLU A 122 -34.42 -4.42 -6.13
N THR A 123 -34.39 -5.70 -5.86
CA THR A 123 -34.36 -6.25 -4.50
C THR A 123 -33.12 -7.08 -4.20
N SER A 124 -32.48 -7.63 -5.22
CA SER A 124 -31.23 -8.38 -5.07
C SER A 124 -30.10 -7.48 -4.56
N VAL A 125 -29.28 -8.00 -3.65
CA VAL A 125 -28.28 -7.22 -2.91
C VAL A 125 -26.89 -7.84 -3.03
N ALA A 126 -25.90 -7.03 -3.37
CA ALA A 126 -24.49 -7.38 -3.23
C ALA A 126 -23.91 -6.85 -1.92
N SER A 127 -23.09 -7.65 -1.24
CA SER A 127 -22.46 -7.32 0.04
C SER A 127 -21.10 -7.97 0.20
N GLY A 128 -20.15 -7.28 0.82
CA GLY A 128 -18.82 -7.81 1.12
C GLY A 128 -17.70 -6.82 0.84
N ILE A 129 -16.51 -7.15 1.31
CA ILE A 129 -15.31 -6.30 1.23
C ILE A 129 -14.86 -6.01 -0.21
N GLY A 130 -15.13 -6.92 -1.14
CA GLY A 130 -14.81 -6.71 -2.57
C GLY A 130 -15.64 -5.63 -3.26
N LEU A 131 -16.59 -4.98 -2.57
CA LEU A 131 -17.29 -3.78 -3.04
C LEU A 131 -16.57 -2.49 -2.67
N THR A 132 -15.53 -2.58 -1.85
CA THR A 132 -14.73 -1.46 -1.34
C THR A 132 -13.31 -1.50 -1.92
N ASP A 133 -12.36 -0.88 -1.24
CA ASP A 133 -10.98 -0.79 -1.67
C ASP A 133 -10.29 -2.15 -1.65
N VAL A 134 -9.48 -2.43 -2.66
CA VAL A 134 -8.77 -3.70 -2.86
C VAL A 134 -7.33 -3.48 -3.31
N VAL A 135 -6.49 -4.49 -3.15
CA VAL A 135 -5.07 -4.46 -3.53
C VAL A 135 -4.88 -5.06 -4.92
N ALA A 136 -4.05 -4.43 -5.73
CA ALA A 136 -3.72 -4.92 -7.08
C ALA A 136 -3.14 -6.33 -7.04
N GLY A 137 -3.67 -7.22 -7.88
CA GLY A 137 -3.25 -8.63 -7.97
C GLY A 137 -3.88 -9.54 -6.92
N GLU A 138 -4.54 -9.04 -5.89
CA GLU A 138 -5.25 -9.86 -4.92
C GLU A 138 -6.68 -10.18 -5.39
N ILE A 139 -7.19 -11.33 -4.92
CA ILE A 139 -8.55 -11.74 -5.21
C ILE A 139 -9.51 -10.99 -4.28
N ALA A 140 -10.28 -10.10 -4.85
CA ALA A 140 -11.40 -9.46 -4.18
C ALA A 140 -12.66 -10.32 -4.26
N GLN A 141 -13.42 -10.41 -3.16
CA GLN A 141 -14.64 -11.22 -3.13
C GLN A 141 -15.78 -10.51 -2.41
N PHE A 142 -16.98 -10.78 -2.92
CA PHE A 142 -18.23 -10.36 -2.31
C PHE A 142 -19.34 -11.36 -2.65
N THR A 143 -20.49 -11.23 -1.99
CA THR A 143 -21.63 -12.13 -2.18
C THR A 143 -22.81 -11.38 -2.77
N ILE A 144 -23.52 -11.99 -3.71
CA ILE A 144 -24.83 -11.54 -4.17
C ILE A 144 -25.88 -12.44 -3.53
N GLN A 145 -26.89 -11.86 -2.90
CA GLN A 145 -28.13 -12.52 -2.51
C GLN A 145 -29.21 -12.21 -3.55
N ALA A 146 -29.59 -13.21 -4.30
CA ALA A 146 -30.72 -13.11 -5.22
C ALA A 146 -32.05 -13.03 -4.44
N LYS A 147 -32.93 -12.11 -4.84
CA LYS A 147 -34.23 -11.90 -4.23
C LYS A 147 -35.30 -11.70 -5.29
N ASP A 148 -36.55 -12.04 -4.93
CA ASP A 148 -37.72 -11.76 -5.76
C ASP A 148 -38.21 -10.31 -5.58
N ALA A 149 -39.26 -9.91 -6.33
CA ALA A 149 -39.80 -8.57 -6.29
C ALA A 149 -40.39 -8.15 -4.92
N TYR A 150 -40.65 -9.11 -4.04
CA TYR A 150 -41.16 -8.88 -2.69
C TYR A 150 -40.05 -8.88 -1.64
N GLY A 151 -38.79 -9.07 -2.05
CA GLY A 151 -37.63 -9.10 -1.16
C GLY A 151 -37.33 -10.47 -0.55
N ASN A 152 -38.01 -11.53 -0.95
CA ASN A 152 -37.73 -12.87 -0.47
C ASN A 152 -36.42 -13.39 -1.08
N ASP A 153 -35.59 -14.04 -0.25
CA ASP A 153 -34.41 -14.73 -0.71
C ASP A 153 -34.80 -15.89 -1.63
N LYS A 154 -34.05 -16.09 -2.70
CA LYS A 154 -34.23 -17.21 -3.66
C LYS A 154 -33.81 -18.55 -3.05
N LYS A 155 -34.39 -18.92 -1.91
CA LYS A 155 -34.11 -20.18 -1.22
C LYS A 155 -34.86 -21.34 -1.84
N CYS A 156 -34.19 -22.50 -1.98
CA CYS A 156 -34.82 -23.77 -2.31
C CYS A 156 -35.55 -24.32 -1.09
N LEU A 157 -36.84 -24.08 -0.99
CA LEU A 157 -37.66 -24.52 0.14
C LEU A 157 -38.27 -25.90 -0.07
N SER A 158 -38.29 -26.42 -1.31
CA SER A 158 -38.77 -27.74 -1.66
C SER A 158 -38.08 -28.31 -2.91
N LYS A 159 -38.11 -29.62 -3.12
CA LYS A 159 -37.57 -30.32 -4.31
C LYS A 159 -38.26 -29.93 -5.62
N HIS A 160 -39.37 -29.21 -5.57
CA HIS A 160 -40.19 -28.82 -6.71
C HIS A 160 -40.21 -27.30 -6.96
N SER A 161 -39.53 -26.53 -6.11
CA SER A 161 -39.40 -25.09 -6.36
C SER A 161 -38.31 -24.87 -7.42
N GLU A 162 -38.57 -23.97 -8.37
CA GLU A 162 -37.52 -23.41 -9.22
C GLU A 162 -36.51 -22.74 -8.28
N CYS A 163 -35.48 -23.51 -7.94
CA CYS A 163 -34.42 -23.04 -7.07
C CYS A 163 -33.62 -21.99 -7.84
N GLY A 164 -33.35 -20.85 -7.24
CA GLY A 164 -32.36 -19.93 -7.76
C GLY A 164 -31.03 -20.64 -7.98
N GLY A 165 -30.35 -20.31 -9.05
CA GLY A 165 -29.01 -20.80 -9.30
C GLY A 165 -28.69 -21.12 -10.75
N GLN A 166 -29.59 -21.73 -11.50
CA GLN A 166 -29.27 -22.08 -12.89
C GLN A 166 -29.72 -21.05 -13.93
N GLU A 167 -30.64 -20.16 -13.59
CA GLU A 167 -31.20 -19.17 -14.52
C GLU A 167 -30.81 -17.72 -14.20
N ASP A 168 -30.28 -17.46 -13.02
CA ASP A 168 -29.91 -16.10 -12.63
C ASP A 168 -28.64 -15.63 -13.34
N ARG A 169 -28.77 -14.62 -14.18
CA ARG A 169 -27.68 -14.07 -14.98
C ARG A 169 -27.12 -12.81 -14.35
N PHE A 170 -26.32 -13.00 -13.31
CA PHE A 170 -25.53 -11.91 -12.76
C PHE A 170 -24.28 -11.68 -13.58
N THR A 171 -23.97 -10.42 -13.86
CA THR A 171 -22.71 -10.00 -14.48
C THR A 171 -22.02 -8.97 -13.61
N VAL A 172 -20.70 -9.06 -13.54
CA VAL A 172 -19.87 -8.16 -12.74
C VAL A 172 -18.73 -7.64 -13.60
N GLU A 173 -18.62 -6.31 -13.69
CA GLU A 173 -17.58 -5.65 -14.46
C GLU A 173 -17.02 -4.45 -13.72
N LEU A 174 -15.70 -4.36 -13.60
CA LEU A 174 -14.97 -3.20 -13.12
C LEU A 174 -14.42 -2.43 -14.29
N THR A 175 -14.73 -1.15 -14.37
CA THR A 175 -14.19 -0.25 -15.39
C THR A 175 -13.39 0.86 -14.71
N LEU A 176 -12.12 1.04 -15.11
CA LEU A 176 -11.27 2.11 -14.61
C LEU A 176 -11.89 3.49 -14.94
N ASP A 177 -11.99 4.34 -13.94
CA ASP A 177 -12.38 5.74 -14.12
C ASP A 177 -11.21 6.53 -14.71
N THR A 178 -11.24 6.71 -16.03
CA THR A 178 -10.20 7.46 -16.75
C THR A 178 -10.26 8.97 -16.54
N SER A 179 -11.27 9.48 -15.84
CA SER A 179 -11.37 10.90 -15.47
C SER A 179 -10.53 11.24 -14.23
N ASP A 180 -10.20 10.24 -13.41
CA ASP A 180 -9.34 10.41 -12.22
C ASP A 180 -7.88 10.57 -12.63
N LYS A 181 -7.44 11.82 -12.79
CA LYS A 181 -6.05 12.15 -13.13
C LYS A 181 -5.06 11.95 -11.99
N SER A 182 -5.52 11.62 -10.78
CA SER A 182 -4.65 11.43 -9.62
C SER A 182 -3.71 10.22 -9.75
N ILE A 183 -4.02 9.29 -10.67
CA ILE A 183 -3.22 8.09 -10.93
C ILE A 183 -2.17 8.26 -12.04
N VAL A 184 -2.06 9.46 -12.64
CA VAL A 184 -1.20 9.71 -13.81
C VAL A 184 0.00 10.57 -13.43
N ARG A 185 1.18 10.17 -13.88
CA ARG A 185 2.38 11.02 -13.83
C ARG A 185 2.50 11.83 -15.12
N GLY A 186 2.34 13.13 -15.00
CA GLY A 186 2.59 14.08 -16.09
C GLY A 186 1.32 14.56 -16.83
N PRO A 187 1.38 15.75 -17.42
CA PRO A 187 0.23 16.46 -18.00
C PRO A 187 -0.31 15.84 -19.29
N ASN A 188 0.46 14.99 -19.97
CA ASN A 188 0.12 14.45 -21.31
C ASN A 188 -0.04 12.91 -21.33
N THR A 189 -0.17 12.25 -20.17
CA THR A 189 -0.29 10.78 -20.13
C THR A 189 -1.75 10.37 -20.33
N THR A 190 -2.03 9.59 -21.36
CA THR A 190 -3.35 9.00 -21.63
C THR A 190 -3.56 7.82 -20.70
N ILE A 191 -4.68 7.80 -19.97
CA ILE A 191 -5.08 6.64 -19.16
C ILE A 191 -5.75 5.63 -20.09
N GLU A 192 -5.13 4.49 -20.31
CA GLU A 192 -5.77 3.40 -21.03
C GLU A 192 -6.91 2.81 -20.21
N LYS A 193 -8.02 2.52 -20.88
CA LYS A 193 -9.18 1.87 -20.26
C LYS A 193 -8.80 0.48 -19.77
N ALA A 194 -8.96 0.20 -18.48
CA ALA A 194 -8.85 -1.15 -17.93
C ALA A 194 -10.23 -1.65 -17.53
N VAL A 195 -10.55 -2.88 -17.94
CA VAL A 195 -11.82 -3.55 -17.62
C VAL A 195 -11.51 -4.94 -17.09
N TYR A 196 -12.04 -5.26 -15.91
CA TYR A 196 -11.94 -6.59 -15.31
C TYR A 196 -13.33 -7.17 -15.11
N ARG A 197 -13.47 -8.47 -15.27
CA ARG A 197 -14.73 -9.16 -15.07
C ARG A 197 -14.68 -10.03 -13.84
N GLY A 198 -15.78 -10.01 -13.08
CA GLY A 198 -15.98 -10.89 -11.95
C GLY A 198 -16.46 -12.27 -12.38
N ASN A 199 -15.92 -13.31 -11.77
CA ASN A 199 -16.42 -14.67 -11.86
C ASN A 199 -17.55 -14.83 -10.85
N VAL A 200 -18.74 -15.18 -11.32
CA VAL A 200 -19.93 -15.36 -10.49
C VAL A 200 -20.21 -16.86 -10.37
N GLN A 201 -20.19 -17.38 -9.16
CA GLN A 201 -20.43 -18.79 -8.85
C GLN A 201 -21.59 -18.93 -7.88
N ASP A 202 -22.56 -19.78 -8.22
CA ASP A 202 -23.60 -20.21 -7.28
C ASP A 202 -22.97 -21.04 -6.15
N PHE A 203 -23.35 -20.77 -4.90
CA PHE A 203 -22.95 -21.61 -3.76
C PHE A 203 -23.50 -23.04 -3.84
N GLN A 204 -24.53 -23.28 -4.65
CA GLN A 204 -25.22 -24.56 -4.80
C GLN A 204 -25.81 -25.13 -3.49
N ASP A 205 -25.97 -24.26 -2.50
CA ASP A 205 -26.51 -24.61 -1.19
C ASP A 205 -28.03 -24.37 -1.08
N GLY A 206 -28.66 -23.98 -2.18
CA GLY A 206 -30.07 -23.66 -2.25
C GLY A 206 -30.48 -22.37 -1.55
N THR A 207 -29.54 -21.51 -1.18
CA THR A 207 -29.83 -20.24 -0.50
C THR A 207 -30.04 -19.06 -1.45
N GLY A 208 -29.79 -19.24 -2.75
CA GLY A 208 -29.83 -18.18 -3.75
C GLY A 208 -28.68 -17.18 -3.60
N ARG A 209 -27.56 -17.62 -3.03
CA ARG A 209 -26.35 -16.82 -2.88
C ARG A 209 -25.34 -17.15 -3.97
N TYR A 210 -24.62 -16.13 -4.42
CA TYR A 210 -23.56 -16.22 -5.41
C TYR A 210 -22.28 -15.63 -4.85
N LEU A 211 -21.18 -16.37 -4.94
CA LEU A 211 -19.84 -15.84 -4.72
C LEU A 211 -19.36 -15.14 -5.97
N VAL A 212 -18.90 -13.91 -5.80
CA VAL A 212 -18.23 -13.16 -6.86
C VAL A 212 -16.77 -12.99 -6.49
N GLN A 213 -15.89 -13.29 -7.44
CA GLN A 213 -14.44 -13.09 -7.31
C GLN A 213 -13.93 -12.32 -8.53
N TYR A 214 -13.06 -11.35 -8.30
CA TYR A 214 -12.35 -10.64 -9.36
C TYR A 214 -10.95 -10.26 -8.90
N THR A 215 -10.07 -9.99 -9.88
CA THR A 215 -8.72 -9.47 -9.63
C THR A 215 -8.47 -8.30 -10.56
N ALA A 216 -8.10 -7.16 -9.99
CA ALA A 216 -7.67 -5.99 -10.73
C ALA A 216 -6.16 -5.81 -10.56
N TYR A 217 -5.45 -5.52 -11.64
CA TYR A 217 -4.00 -5.39 -11.63
C TYR A 217 -3.52 -3.94 -11.69
N ARG A 218 -4.34 -3.03 -12.20
CA ARG A 218 -4.00 -1.63 -12.36
C ARG A 218 -4.60 -0.81 -11.24
N GLN A 219 -3.80 0.02 -10.57
CA GLN A 219 -4.27 0.92 -9.52
C GLN A 219 -5.19 2.02 -10.09
N GLY A 220 -6.13 2.50 -9.28
CA GLY A 220 -7.02 3.59 -9.60
C GLY A 220 -8.44 3.41 -9.05
N LYS A 221 -9.28 4.39 -9.29
CA LYS A 221 -10.71 4.30 -8.96
C LYS A 221 -11.44 3.56 -10.06
N TYR A 222 -12.31 2.66 -9.67
CA TYR A 222 -13.11 1.85 -10.58
C TYR A 222 -14.58 2.04 -10.33
N LYS A 223 -15.34 1.95 -11.41
CA LYS A 223 -16.78 1.79 -11.38
C LYS A 223 -17.09 0.30 -11.39
N LEU A 224 -17.75 -0.22 -10.35
CA LEU A 224 -18.11 -1.63 -10.22
C LEU A 224 -19.58 -1.83 -10.58
N ASP A 225 -19.85 -2.27 -11.79
CA ASP A 225 -21.17 -2.64 -12.26
C ASP A 225 -21.51 -4.07 -11.83
N VAL A 226 -22.54 -4.26 -11.01
CA VAL A 226 -23.10 -5.56 -10.60
C VAL A 226 -24.52 -5.63 -11.11
N LYS A 227 -24.80 -6.41 -12.14
CA LYS A 227 -26.06 -6.38 -12.87
C LYS A 227 -26.74 -7.73 -12.90
N PHE A 228 -28.07 -7.70 -12.87
CA PHE A 228 -28.96 -8.81 -13.20
C PHE A 228 -29.74 -8.45 -14.48
N ASP A 229 -29.69 -9.31 -15.49
CA ASP A 229 -30.29 -9.08 -16.82
C ASP A 229 -29.99 -7.67 -17.40
N GLY A 230 -28.75 -7.18 -17.18
CA GLY A 230 -28.27 -5.89 -17.67
C GLY A 230 -28.63 -4.68 -16.80
N LEU A 231 -29.40 -4.85 -15.74
CA LEU A 231 -29.82 -3.79 -14.82
C LEU A 231 -29.06 -3.86 -13.47
N GLN A 232 -28.65 -2.71 -12.96
CA GLN A 232 -27.88 -2.62 -11.71
C GLN A 232 -28.69 -3.12 -10.52
N ILE A 233 -28.06 -3.96 -9.65
CA ILE A 233 -28.65 -4.40 -8.39
C ILE A 233 -28.28 -3.46 -7.23
N LEU A 234 -28.89 -3.65 -6.05
CA LEU A 234 -28.55 -2.92 -4.84
C LEU A 234 -27.21 -3.39 -4.28
N THR A 235 -26.51 -2.49 -3.57
CA THR A 235 -25.29 -2.81 -2.85
C THR A 235 -25.43 -2.47 -1.36
N SER A 236 -24.69 -3.18 -0.49
CA SER A 236 -24.79 -3.01 0.97
C SER A 236 -24.48 -1.58 1.45
N ALA A 237 -23.69 -0.83 0.70
CA ALA A 237 -23.42 0.57 1.00
C ALA A 237 -24.69 1.44 0.93
N ASN A 238 -25.74 0.96 0.25
CA ASN A 238 -26.99 1.66 0.01
C ASN A 238 -28.20 1.00 0.69
N ALA A 239 -28.05 -0.21 1.21
CA ALA A 239 -29.14 -0.96 1.83
C ALA A 239 -29.70 -0.32 3.13
N GLY A 240 -29.03 0.71 3.65
CA GLY A 240 -29.44 1.44 4.86
C GLY A 240 -30.20 2.76 4.61
N ILE A 241 -30.38 3.19 3.37
CA ILE A 241 -31.03 4.46 3.05
C ILE A 241 -32.45 4.18 2.57
N GLN A 242 -33.41 4.24 3.49
CA GLN A 242 -34.83 4.28 3.14
C GLN A 242 -35.12 5.60 2.41
N GLY A 243 -35.43 5.53 1.14
CA GLY A 243 -35.95 6.67 0.38
C GLY A 243 -35.42 6.76 -1.06
N GLY A 244 -35.99 5.95 -1.99
CA GLY A 244 -36.12 6.30 -3.41
C GLY A 244 -34.87 6.69 -4.19
N ILE A 245 -33.71 6.20 -3.81
CA ILE A 245 -32.44 6.54 -4.47
C ILE A 245 -32.06 5.41 -5.43
N SER A 246 -31.71 5.79 -6.66
CA SER A 246 -31.07 4.92 -7.66
C SER A 246 -29.92 4.12 -7.02
N PRO A 247 -29.75 2.83 -7.32
CA PRO A 247 -28.68 2.02 -6.75
C PRO A 247 -27.34 2.70 -7.02
N ALA A 248 -26.64 3.12 -5.94
CA ALA A 248 -25.31 3.71 -6.10
C ALA A 248 -24.36 2.61 -6.56
N ILE A 249 -23.62 2.90 -7.60
CA ILE A 249 -22.60 2.00 -8.12
C ILE A 249 -21.39 2.13 -7.20
N PRO A 250 -20.89 1.03 -6.61
CA PRO A 250 -19.66 1.08 -5.82
C PRO A 250 -18.49 1.62 -6.65
N ILE A 251 -17.65 2.41 -6.01
CA ILE A 251 -16.43 2.96 -6.62
C ILE A 251 -15.22 2.46 -5.80
N PRO A 252 -14.84 1.18 -5.92
CA PRO A 252 -13.68 0.65 -5.24
C PRO A 252 -12.40 1.33 -5.73
N LEU A 253 -11.49 1.58 -4.80
CA LEU A 253 -10.14 2.01 -5.09
C LEU A 253 -9.22 0.79 -5.15
N VAL A 254 -8.60 0.54 -6.28
CA VAL A 254 -7.52 -0.44 -6.41
C VAL A 254 -6.22 0.26 -6.05
N VAL A 255 -5.59 -0.14 -4.95
CA VAL A 255 -4.29 0.35 -4.53
C VAL A 255 -3.17 -0.54 -5.05
N HIS A 256 -1.93 0.00 -5.08
CA HIS A 256 -0.75 -0.80 -5.43
C HIS A 256 -0.53 -1.97 -4.47
N SER A 257 0.16 -3.00 -4.94
CA SER A 257 0.63 -4.15 -4.17
C SER A 257 1.99 -3.86 -3.49
N LEU A 258 2.66 -4.89 -2.98
CA LEU A 258 3.98 -4.80 -2.36
C LEU A 258 5.05 -4.31 -3.35
N LEU A 259 6.13 -3.74 -2.80
CA LEU A 259 7.29 -3.30 -3.57
C LEU A 259 7.89 -4.48 -4.36
N HIS A 260 8.19 -4.23 -5.64
CA HIS A 260 8.81 -5.21 -6.51
C HIS A 260 10.04 -4.61 -7.19
N ALA A 261 11.21 -5.03 -6.77
CA ALA A 261 12.48 -4.50 -7.27
C ALA A 261 12.60 -4.58 -8.81
N PRO A 262 12.34 -5.72 -9.49
CA PRO A 262 12.50 -5.80 -10.95
C PRO A 262 11.56 -4.88 -11.76
N SER A 263 10.44 -4.44 -11.18
CA SER A 263 9.53 -3.47 -11.83
C SER A 263 9.87 -2.03 -11.52
N SER A 264 10.60 -1.78 -10.43
CA SER A 264 11.07 -0.45 -10.03
C SER A 264 12.14 0.06 -10.99
N THR A 265 12.22 1.38 -11.18
CA THR A 265 13.12 2.00 -12.15
C THR A 265 13.84 3.20 -11.53
N ALA A 266 14.92 3.67 -12.15
CA ALA A 266 15.55 4.93 -11.78
C ALA A 266 15.70 5.84 -13.00
N THR A 267 15.65 7.16 -12.77
CA THR A 267 15.79 8.19 -13.80
C THR A 267 16.57 9.39 -13.26
N GLY A 268 17.35 10.03 -14.10
CA GLY A 268 18.11 11.24 -13.75
C GLY A 268 19.47 11.26 -14.44
N ALA A 269 20.04 12.46 -14.62
CA ALA A 269 21.36 12.63 -15.25
C ALA A 269 22.45 11.99 -14.43
N GLY A 270 22.36 12.02 -13.11
CA GLY A 270 23.31 11.41 -12.19
C GLY A 270 23.42 9.88 -12.25
N LEU A 271 22.66 9.20 -13.14
CA LEU A 271 22.87 7.77 -13.43
C LEU A 271 23.91 7.53 -14.53
N GLN A 272 24.35 8.57 -15.25
CA GLN A 272 25.21 8.42 -16.42
C GLN A 272 26.50 9.24 -16.31
N ASN A 273 26.39 10.49 -15.88
CA ASN A 273 27.50 11.44 -15.83
C ASN A 273 27.48 12.20 -14.50
N ALA A 274 28.64 12.40 -13.91
CA ALA A 274 28.84 13.22 -12.73
C ALA A 274 30.20 13.93 -12.80
N VAL A 275 30.41 14.91 -11.92
CA VAL A 275 31.67 15.64 -11.78
C VAL A 275 32.22 15.38 -10.39
N ALA A 276 33.50 15.06 -10.29
CA ALA A 276 34.17 14.82 -9.01
C ALA A 276 34.00 16.01 -8.06
N ASN A 277 33.70 15.73 -6.79
CA ASN A 277 33.44 16.70 -5.71
C ASN A 277 32.15 17.53 -5.87
N VAL A 278 31.31 17.26 -6.84
CA VAL A 278 30.02 17.93 -7.03
C VAL A 278 28.91 16.95 -6.66
N PRO A 279 27.96 17.34 -5.80
CA PRO A 279 26.77 16.51 -5.54
C PRO A 279 25.96 16.31 -6.81
N ASP A 280 25.56 15.07 -7.08
CA ASP A 280 24.68 14.75 -8.20
C ASP A 280 23.45 13.96 -7.72
N PHE A 281 22.43 13.86 -8.58
CA PHE A 281 21.09 13.41 -8.19
C PHE A 281 20.48 12.52 -9.25
N PHE A 282 19.72 11.54 -8.76
CA PHE A 282 18.76 10.76 -9.56
C PHE A 282 17.53 10.41 -8.73
N THR A 283 16.51 9.86 -9.35
CA THR A 283 15.28 9.47 -8.66
C THR A 283 14.98 7.99 -8.90
N VAL A 284 14.76 7.25 -7.84
CA VAL A 284 14.23 5.88 -7.88
C VAL A 284 12.71 5.94 -7.86
N HIS A 285 12.05 5.18 -8.73
CA HIS A 285 10.61 5.07 -8.83
C HIS A 285 10.19 3.67 -8.35
N ALA A 286 9.61 3.62 -7.17
CA ALA A 286 9.11 2.38 -6.58
C ALA A 286 7.84 1.92 -7.30
N LYS A 287 7.80 0.63 -7.65
CA LYS A 287 6.66 0.01 -8.33
C LYS A 287 6.34 -1.35 -7.71
N ASP A 288 5.08 -1.76 -7.85
CA ASP A 288 4.66 -3.12 -7.55
C ASP A 288 4.91 -4.08 -8.73
N ALA A 289 4.57 -5.35 -8.56
CA ALA A 289 4.77 -6.39 -9.58
C ALA A 289 3.98 -6.14 -10.87
N PHE A 290 2.96 -5.29 -10.82
CA PHE A 290 2.10 -4.91 -11.95
C PHE A 290 2.49 -3.55 -12.56
N ALA A 291 3.65 -3.03 -12.17
CA ALA A 291 4.20 -1.73 -12.58
C ALA A 291 3.36 -0.52 -12.12
N ASN A 292 2.48 -0.68 -11.13
CA ASN A 292 1.80 0.45 -10.50
C ASN A 292 2.81 1.24 -9.65
N ASP A 293 2.70 2.57 -9.67
CA ASP A 293 3.49 3.42 -8.80
C ASP A 293 3.06 3.25 -7.34
N ARG A 294 4.03 3.05 -6.44
CA ARG A 294 3.76 2.98 -5.01
C ARG A 294 3.63 4.41 -4.44
N ARG A 295 2.38 4.82 -4.18
CA ARG A 295 2.06 6.17 -3.70
C ARG A 295 1.57 6.13 -2.26
N GLY A 296 2.18 6.92 -1.39
CA GLY A 296 1.94 6.90 0.05
C GLY A 296 0.63 7.50 0.55
N ASP A 297 -0.18 8.06 -0.33
CA ASP A 297 -1.41 8.79 0.06
C ASP A 297 -2.69 7.94 0.02
N ARG A 298 -2.57 6.64 -0.28
CA ARG A 298 -3.73 5.79 -0.53
C ARG A 298 -3.59 4.43 0.12
N THR A 299 -3.83 4.36 1.42
CA THR A 299 -4.09 3.09 2.10
C THR A 299 -5.59 2.83 2.11
N PRO A 300 -6.08 1.67 1.63
CA PRO A 300 -7.43 1.26 1.93
C PRO A 300 -7.55 1.03 3.43
N ASN A 301 -8.51 1.71 4.07
CA ASN A 301 -8.91 1.48 5.45
C ASN A 301 -7.83 0.85 6.33
N ASN A 302 -6.84 1.57 6.79
CA ASN A 302 -5.84 1.28 7.85
C ASN A 302 -5.51 -0.21 8.22
N ASN A 303 -6.09 -1.20 7.55
CA ASN A 303 -6.04 -2.63 7.90
C ASN A 303 -5.41 -3.53 6.82
N LEU A 304 -5.16 -3.03 5.62
CA LEU A 304 -4.43 -3.80 4.62
C LEU A 304 -2.97 -3.38 4.74
N GLY A 305 -2.12 -4.28 5.24
CA GLY A 305 -0.71 -4.07 5.55
C GLY A 305 0.22 -3.81 4.35
N SER A 306 -0.24 -3.08 3.34
CA SER A 306 0.61 -2.50 2.34
C SER A 306 1.14 -1.18 2.91
N GLY A 307 2.40 -1.16 3.33
CA GLY A 307 3.08 0.05 3.80
C GLY A 307 2.78 1.25 2.92
N SER A 308 2.74 2.42 3.51
CA SER A 308 2.59 3.67 2.76
C SER A 308 3.70 3.70 1.70
N GLY A 309 3.40 4.05 0.45
CA GLY A 309 4.40 4.07 -0.63
C GLY A 309 5.50 5.12 -0.45
N ASN A 310 5.67 5.65 0.75
CA ASN A 310 6.79 6.49 1.19
C ASN A 310 7.76 5.71 2.09
N ASP A 311 7.48 4.44 2.38
CA ASP A 311 8.24 3.62 3.33
C ASP A 311 9.18 2.63 2.60
N ASP A 312 9.17 2.66 1.27
CA ASP A 312 10.06 1.78 0.49
C ASP A 312 11.50 2.26 0.60
N ALA A 313 12.40 1.35 0.97
CA ALA A 313 13.82 1.66 1.11
C ALA A 313 14.65 0.93 0.04
N PHE A 314 15.45 1.69 -0.68
CA PHE A 314 16.41 1.18 -1.66
C PHE A 314 17.82 1.42 -1.15
N LEU A 315 18.63 0.38 -1.16
CA LEU A 315 20.07 0.50 -0.95
C LEU A 315 20.73 0.92 -2.26
N VAL A 316 21.56 1.95 -2.17
CA VAL A 316 22.32 2.48 -3.31
C VAL A 316 23.79 2.37 -3.00
N VAL A 317 24.52 1.64 -3.83
CA VAL A 317 25.97 1.43 -3.70
C VAL A 317 26.65 1.87 -4.98
N LEU A 318 27.57 2.83 -4.88
CA LEU A 318 28.43 3.25 -5.98
C LEU A 318 29.78 2.55 -5.84
N LYS A 319 30.14 1.73 -6.80
CA LYS A 319 31.44 1.05 -6.87
C LYS A 319 32.30 1.73 -7.94
N GLY A 320 33.44 2.23 -7.54
CA GLY A 320 34.32 3.03 -8.37
C GLY A 320 35.72 2.51 -8.52
N PRO A 321 36.61 3.30 -9.11
CA PRO A 321 38.02 2.94 -9.29
C PRO A 321 38.74 2.68 -7.96
N GLY A 322 39.63 1.70 -7.92
CA GLY A 322 40.47 1.39 -6.76
C GLY A 322 39.69 0.89 -5.55
N ASP A 323 38.65 0.08 -5.77
CA ASP A 323 37.76 -0.50 -4.74
C ASP A 323 37.05 0.56 -3.86
N THR A 324 36.90 1.76 -4.38
CA THR A 324 36.13 2.78 -3.69
C THR A 324 34.65 2.42 -3.71
N GLU A 325 34.01 2.42 -2.53
CA GLU A 325 32.60 2.13 -2.37
C GLU A 325 31.92 3.26 -1.58
N TYR A 326 30.82 3.78 -2.12
CA TYR A 326 29.96 4.75 -1.43
C TYR A 326 28.59 4.14 -1.26
N VAL A 327 28.10 4.16 -0.03
CA VAL A 327 26.78 3.63 0.31
C VAL A 327 25.87 4.77 0.67
N THR A 328 24.68 4.81 0.06
CA THR A 328 23.58 5.70 0.42
C THR A 328 22.27 4.93 0.30
N SER A 329 21.14 5.54 0.63
CA SER A 329 19.84 4.90 0.49
C SER A 329 18.73 5.91 0.19
N THR A 330 17.55 5.41 -0.08
CA THR A 330 16.34 6.23 -0.22
C THR A 330 15.58 6.40 1.09
N ALA A 331 15.97 5.71 2.17
CA ALA A 331 15.38 5.87 3.49
C ALA A 331 15.92 7.15 4.13
N VAL A 332 15.28 8.28 3.83
CA VAL A 332 15.73 9.62 4.22
C VAL A 332 14.61 10.34 4.95
N MET A 333 14.94 10.87 6.14
CA MET A 333 14.07 11.72 6.95
C MET A 333 14.66 13.12 7.06
N THR A 334 13.80 14.12 7.07
CA THR A 334 14.18 15.48 7.42
C THR A 334 13.62 15.86 8.78
N ILE A 335 14.44 16.49 9.61
CA ILE A 335 14.05 17.11 10.89
C ILE A 335 14.18 18.62 10.67
N ASP A 336 13.06 19.32 10.52
CA ASP A 336 13.04 20.78 10.37
C ASP A 336 12.65 21.43 11.70
N ILE A 337 13.64 22.08 12.35
CA ILE A 337 13.45 22.90 13.54
C ILE A 337 13.80 24.34 13.19
N THR A 338 12.93 24.99 12.41
CA THR A 338 13.13 26.37 11.97
C THR A 338 11.95 27.26 12.39
N ASN A 339 12.23 28.52 12.72
CA ASN A 339 11.23 29.52 13.06
C ASN A 339 11.62 30.90 12.53
N THR A 340 10.67 31.82 12.40
CA THR A 340 10.93 33.23 12.06
C THR A 340 11.57 34.00 13.24
N ALA A 341 11.37 33.57 14.47
CA ALA A 341 12.05 34.07 15.67
C ALA A 341 13.26 33.17 16.03
N PRO A 342 14.26 33.71 16.75
CA PRO A 342 15.42 32.92 17.16
C PRO A 342 15.03 31.67 17.93
N VAL A 343 15.47 30.51 17.45
CA VAL A 343 15.22 29.20 18.05
C VAL A 343 16.20 28.96 19.21
N ASN A 344 15.74 28.35 20.31
CA ASN A 344 16.52 27.95 21.45
C ASN A 344 15.88 26.74 22.15
N GLY A 345 16.60 26.05 23.00
CA GLY A 345 16.08 24.93 23.80
C GLY A 345 16.61 23.57 23.39
N THR A 346 15.81 22.53 23.63
CA THR A 346 16.22 21.14 23.37
C THR A 346 15.08 20.33 22.74
N PHE A 347 15.45 19.28 22.03
CA PHE A 347 14.53 18.30 21.44
C PHE A 347 15.02 16.87 21.69
N SER A 348 14.17 15.89 21.45
CA SER A 348 14.59 14.49 21.42
C SER A 348 14.03 13.78 20.18
N VAL A 349 14.73 12.75 19.75
CA VAL A 349 14.35 11.90 18.62
C VAL A 349 13.94 10.55 19.15
N THR A 350 12.78 10.06 18.72
CA THR A 350 12.31 8.70 19.01
C THR A 350 12.26 7.90 17.72
N TYR A 351 12.83 6.72 17.76
CA TYR A 351 12.74 5.75 16.66
C TYR A 351 12.49 4.37 17.25
N ASP A 352 11.47 3.67 16.71
CA ASP A 352 11.05 2.34 17.12
C ASP A 352 10.89 2.18 18.65
N GLY A 353 10.30 3.20 19.28
CA GLY A 353 10.03 3.24 20.73
C GLY A 353 11.22 3.60 21.62
N MET A 354 12.42 3.77 21.07
CA MET A 354 13.61 4.23 21.79
C MET A 354 13.83 5.72 21.59
N THR A 355 14.17 6.46 22.65
CA THR A 355 14.30 7.93 22.62
C THR A 355 15.71 8.36 22.97
N THR A 356 16.28 9.31 22.22
CA THR A 356 17.58 9.92 22.52
C THR A 356 17.52 10.70 23.84
N PRO A 357 18.65 10.94 24.51
CA PRO A 357 18.77 12.01 25.47
C PRO A 357 18.32 13.35 24.86
N SER A 358 18.13 14.37 25.75
CA SER A 358 17.81 15.74 25.31
C SER A 358 18.97 16.32 24.49
N LEU A 359 18.67 16.78 23.28
CA LEU A 359 19.62 17.28 22.27
C LEU A 359 19.46 18.80 22.14
N GLY A 360 20.55 19.55 22.03
CA GLY A 360 20.48 21.00 21.78
C GLY A 360 19.85 21.32 20.42
N TRP A 361 19.11 22.42 20.34
CA TRP A 361 18.49 22.90 19.09
C TRP A 361 19.49 23.16 17.95
N ASP A 362 20.77 23.32 18.29
CA ASP A 362 21.90 23.62 17.39
C ASP A 362 22.89 22.45 17.28
N ILE A 363 22.51 21.25 17.72
CA ILE A 363 23.37 20.05 17.69
C ILE A 363 23.98 19.85 16.30
N ASP A 364 25.27 19.58 16.27
CA ASP A 364 25.96 19.28 15.00
C ASP A 364 25.54 17.92 14.41
N SER A 365 25.82 17.73 13.13
CA SER A 365 25.40 16.51 12.41
C SER A 365 26.04 15.24 12.97
N ALA A 366 27.32 15.30 13.39
CA ALA A 366 28.02 14.13 13.90
C ALA A 366 27.49 13.69 15.27
N ALA A 367 27.21 14.67 16.16
CA ALA A 367 26.63 14.39 17.46
C ALA A 367 25.20 13.85 17.37
N LEU A 368 24.38 14.39 16.44
CA LEU A 368 23.03 13.85 16.18
C LEU A 368 23.11 12.44 15.59
N GLN A 369 24.02 12.19 14.64
CA GLN A 369 24.26 10.87 14.08
C GLN A 369 24.58 9.85 15.18
N THR A 370 25.57 10.14 16.03
CA THR A 370 25.93 9.29 17.16
C THR A 370 24.76 9.03 18.10
N SER A 371 23.95 10.06 18.38
CA SER A 371 22.79 9.94 19.27
C SER A 371 21.71 9.02 18.70
N ILE A 372 21.48 9.07 17.40
CA ILE A 372 20.52 8.18 16.70
C ILE A 372 21.08 6.76 16.64
N GLU A 373 22.36 6.58 16.31
CA GLU A 373 23.02 5.27 16.24
C GLU A 373 23.04 4.53 17.58
N MET A 374 23.03 5.25 18.69
CA MET A 374 22.97 4.68 20.05
C MET A 374 21.59 4.13 20.42
N LEU A 375 20.51 4.48 19.73
CA LEU A 375 19.14 4.09 20.11
C LEU A 375 18.95 2.57 20.15
N HIS A 376 19.53 1.85 19.21
CA HIS A 376 19.31 0.41 19.03
C HIS A 376 20.57 -0.44 19.24
N GLY A 377 21.62 0.11 19.88
CA GLY A 377 22.86 -0.60 20.14
C GLY A 377 23.51 -1.12 18.86
N GLU A 378 23.86 -2.42 18.84
CA GLU A 378 24.54 -3.02 17.68
C GLU A 378 23.64 -3.23 16.46
N ASN A 379 22.32 -3.07 16.60
CA ASN A 379 21.35 -3.35 15.52
C ASN A 379 21.11 -2.16 14.58
N MET A 380 21.37 -0.92 14.99
CA MET A 380 21.30 0.25 14.12
C MET A 380 22.72 0.72 13.78
N ARG A 381 23.34 0.13 12.78
CA ARG A 381 24.77 0.29 12.53
C ARG A 381 25.16 1.49 11.69
N SER A 382 24.26 2.16 10.99
CA SER A 382 24.71 3.28 10.15
C SER A 382 23.56 4.17 9.74
N VAL A 383 23.57 5.41 10.19
CA VAL A 383 22.88 6.53 9.58
C VAL A 383 23.92 7.55 9.13
N GLN A 384 23.61 8.32 8.10
CA GLN A 384 24.36 9.51 7.72
C GLN A 384 23.50 10.72 8.04
N VAL A 385 24.06 11.70 8.75
CA VAL A 385 23.36 12.92 9.11
C VAL A 385 24.08 14.12 8.50
N SER A 386 23.35 14.92 7.74
CA SER A 386 23.79 16.23 7.28
C SER A 386 22.94 17.33 7.92
N ARG A 387 23.49 18.54 8.08
CA ARG A 387 22.80 19.69 8.64
C ARG A 387 22.90 20.89 7.70
N SER A 388 21.78 21.55 7.47
CA SER A 388 21.72 22.82 6.73
C SER A 388 21.13 23.92 7.62
N VAL A 389 21.47 25.17 7.30
CA VAL A 389 20.88 26.34 7.95
C VAL A 389 19.46 26.56 7.47
N ALA A 390 18.66 27.23 8.29
CA ALA A 390 17.31 27.62 7.94
C ALA A 390 17.27 28.44 6.63
N PRO A 391 16.17 28.33 5.85
CA PRO A 391 15.93 29.16 4.69
C PRO A 391 15.92 30.67 5.02
N ALA A 392 16.13 31.50 4.04
CA ALA A 392 16.13 32.98 4.21
C ALA A 392 14.88 33.47 4.94
N GLY A 393 15.07 34.28 5.98
CA GLY A 393 14.00 34.80 6.83
C GLY A 393 13.58 33.90 8.00
N LYS A 394 14.24 32.76 8.18
CA LYS A 394 14.09 31.88 9.33
C LYS A 394 15.40 31.68 10.06
N THR A 395 15.32 31.23 11.32
CA THR A 395 16.43 30.81 12.18
C THR A 395 16.25 29.32 12.52
N GLY A 396 17.32 28.65 12.96
CA GLY A 396 17.33 27.23 13.26
C GLY A 396 18.01 26.39 12.18
N PHE A 397 17.76 25.09 12.20
CA PHE A 397 18.46 24.13 11.35
C PHE A 397 17.50 23.08 10.81
N ILE A 398 17.92 22.49 9.68
CA ILE A 398 17.29 21.31 9.08
C ILE A 398 18.34 20.20 9.05
N TRP A 399 18.02 19.05 9.63
CA TRP A 399 18.85 17.85 9.53
C TRP A 399 18.23 16.89 8.51
N THR A 400 19.09 16.26 7.74
CA THR A 400 18.71 15.15 6.85
C THR A 400 19.38 13.89 7.39
N VAL A 401 18.57 12.92 7.77
CA VAL A 401 18.99 11.61 8.29
C VAL A 401 18.76 10.56 7.22
N THR A 402 19.82 9.95 6.72
CA THR A 402 19.78 8.88 5.73
C THR A 402 20.13 7.57 6.41
N PHE A 403 19.25 6.59 6.34
CA PHE A 403 19.49 5.25 6.88
C PHE A 403 20.23 4.42 5.85
N THR A 404 21.42 3.89 6.19
CA THR A 404 22.28 3.13 5.27
C THR A 404 22.40 1.66 5.64
N SER A 405 21.78 1.23 6.74
CA SER A 405 21.73 -0.17 7.17
C SER A 405 20.33 -0.53 7.69
N HIS A 406 20.04 -1.83 7.77
CA HIS A 406 18.75 -2.36 8.26
C HIS A 406 17.50 -1.83 7.51
N LEU A 407 17.63 -1.59 6.21
CA LEU A 407 16.56 -1.07 5.36
C LEU A 407 15.33 -1.98 5.31
N GLU A 408 15.51 -3.29 5.52
CA GLU A 408 14.43 -4.29 5.60
C GLU A 408 13.49 -4.04 6.79
N GLN A 409 14.00 -3.41 7.86
CA GLN A 409 13.28 -3.10 9.09
C GLN A 409 12.98 -1.60 9.24
N TRP A 410 13.18 -0.83 8.18
CA TRP A 410 12.92 0.60 8.19
C TRP A 410 11.43 0.89 8.32
N HIS A 411 11.05 1.57 9.41
CA HIS A 411 9.69 1.97 9.71
C HIS A 411 9.62 3.48 9.96
N PRO A 412 9.51 4.32 8.92
CA PRO A 412 9.51 5.78 9.07
C PRO A 412 8.39 6.31 9.96
N SER A 413 7.27 5.61 10.04
CA SER A 413 6.15 5.96 10.93
C SER A 413 6.50 5.90 12.42
N THR A 414 7.58 5.22 12.79
CA THR A 414 8.08 5.16 14.19
C THR A 414 9.10 6.24 14.49
N PHE A 415 9.53 7.02 13.48
CA PHE A 415 10.47 8.13 13.66
C PHE A 415 9.70 9.41 14.01
N SER A 416 9.95 9.95 15.19
CA SER A 416 9.29 11.16 15.66
C SER A 416 10.26 12.07 16.41
N VAL A 417 9.92 13.34 16.52
CA VAL A 417 10.72 14.35 17.21
C VAL A 417 9.84 15.09 18.23
N ASP A 418 10.26 15.09 19.47
CA ASP A 418 9.64 15.87 20.53
C ASP A 418 10.34 17.23 20.67
N THR A 419 9.59 18.30 20.41
CA THR A 419 10.04 19.69 20.50
C THR A 419 9.42 20.46 21.66
N THR A 420 8.88 19.77 22.66
CA THR A 420 8.19 20.41 23.82
C THR A 420 9.05 21.47 24.49
N PHE A 421 10.37 21.31 24.51
CA PHE A 421 11.33 22.22 25.14
C PHE A 421 12.02 23.18 24.14
N ILE A 422 11.53 23.31 22.93
CA ILE A 422 11.98 24.31 21.95
C ILE A 422 11.22 25.63 22.18
N SER A 423 11.93 26.74 22.18
CA SER A 423 11.37 28.10 22.32
C SER A 423 11.87 28.98 21.15
N PRO A 424 11.01 29.76 20.48
CA PRO A 424 9.55 29.74 20.60
C PRO A 424 8.99 28.36 20.20
N ALA A 425 7.81 28.01 20.75
CA ALA A 425 7.19 26.71 20.47
C ALA A 425 7.17 26.45 18.95
N THR A 426 7.94 25.48 18.53
CA THR A 426 8.11 25.08 17.14
C THR A 426 7.76 23.61 17.04
N SER A 427 6.78 23.26 16.22
CA SER A 427 6.58 21.87 15.87
C SER A 427 7.67 21.46 14.89
N ALA A 428 8.49 20.47 15.23
CA ALA A 428 9.32 19.85 14.22
C ALA A 428 8.43 19.21 13.17
N THR A 429 8.66 19.52 11.92
CA THR A 429 8.14 18.70 10.83
C THR A 429 9.15 17.58 10.59
N VAL A 430 8.70 16.35 10.83
CA VAL A 430 9.42 15.16 10.41
C VAL A 430 8.75 14.68 9.13
N ASP A 431 9.47 14.71 8.03
CA ASP A 431 8.91 14.34 6.73
C ASP A 431 9.84 13.37 6.01
N THR A 432 9.28 12.37 5.34
CA THR A 432 10.03 11.55 4.40
C THR A 432 10.30 12.35 3.14
N VAL A 433 11.54 12.31 2.66
CA VAL A 433 11.92 13.01 1.42
C VAL A 433 11.22 12.39 0.20
N ALA A 434 10.80 11.13 0.30
CA ALA A 434 10.06 10.43 -0.73
C ALA A 434 8.65 11.00 -0.93
N LYS A 435 8.24 11.17 -2.19
CA LYS A 435 6.88 11.61 -2.55
C LYS A 435 6.30 10.72 -3.64
N ASN A 436 5.12 10.17 -3.38
CA ASN A 436 4.37 9.40 -4.40
C ASN A 436 5.17 8.27 -5.04
N GLY A 437 5.95 7.52 -4.25
CA GLY A 437 6.80 6.43 -4.74
C GLY A 437 7.99 6.90 -5.58
N ALA A 438 8.33 8.18 -5.52
CA ALA A 438 9.54 8.74 -6.10
C ALA A 438 10.53 9.10 -4.99
N TYR A 439 11.71 8.52 -5.04
CA TYR A 439 12.75 8.60 -4.03
C TYR A 439 13.96 9.31 -4.62
N PRO A 440 14.20 10.59 -4.26
CA PRO A 440 15.41 11.29 -4.69
C PRO A 440 16.63 10.68 -3.98
N VAL A 441 17.68 10.45 -4.74
CA VAL A 441 18.98 9.99 -4.27
C VAL A 441 20.00 11.07 -4.58
N SER A 442 20.82 11.43 -3.59
CA SER A 442 21.97 12.32 -3.74
C SER A 442 23.24 11.56 -3.40
N TYR A 443 24.28 11.78 -4.16
CA TYR A 443 25.61 11.24 -3.90
C TYR A 443 26.69 12.23 -4.34
N THR A 444 27.91 12.05 -3.82
CA THR A 444 29.09 12.79 -4.27
C THR A 444 30.21 11.80 -4.51
N ALA A 445 30.65 11.64 -5.75
CA ALA A 445 31.82 10.87 -6.10
C ALA A 445 33.06 11.76 -6.02
N TRP A 446 34.13 11.27 -5.39
CA TRP A 446 35.32 12.05 -5.13
C TRP A 446 36.42 11.82 -6.15
N THR A 447 36.41 10.69 -6.82
CA THR A 447 37.47 10.28 -7.75
C THR A 447 36.90 10.14 -9.15
N LYS A 448 37.60 10.65 -10.14
CA LYS A 448 37.20 10.45 -11.53
C LYS A 448 37.35 8.99 -11.97
N GLY A 449 36.47 8.58 -12.90
CA GLY A 449 36.54 7.26 -13.52
C GLY A 449 35.16 6.64 -13.72
N LEU A 450 35.17 5.36 -14.06
CA LEU A 450 33.95 4.60 -14.26
C LEU A 450 33.48 4.00 -12.95
N TYR A 451 32.19 4.17 -12.67
CA TYR A 451 31.48 3.63 -11.52
C TYR A 451 30.31 2.77 -11.97
N GLU A 452 29.92 1.86 -11.10
CA GLU A 452 28.65 1.15 -11.19
C GLU A 452 27.74 1.60 -10.05
N ILE A 453 26.52 2.04 -10.38
CA ILE A 453 25.48 2.37 -9.40
C ILE A 453 24.58 1.15 -9.25
N HIS A 454 24.69 0.47 -8.12
CA HIS A 454 23.83 -0.64 -7.73
C HIS A 454 22.66 -0.10 -6.92
N VAL A 455 21.45 -0.30 -7.38
CA VAL A 455 20.21 0.05 -6.64
C VAL A 455 19.45 -1.24 -6.37
N THR A 456 19.29 -1.58 -5.11
CA THR A 456 18.72 -2.86 -4.69
C THR A 456 17.66 -2.70 -3.60
N VAL A 457 16.75 -3.67 -3.54
CA VAL A 457 15.82 -3.92 -2.43
C VAL A 457 16.06 -5.34 -1.98
N GLU A 458 16.39 -5.54 -0.69
CA GLU A 458 16.69 -6.87 -0.13
C GLU A 458 17.67 -7.68 -1.01
N GLY A 459 18.70 -6.99 -1.52
CA GLY A 459 19.69 -7.59 -2.40
C GLY A 459 19.27 -7.81 -3.86
N THR A 460 18.02 -7.57 -4.21
CA THR A 460 17.50 -7.69 -5.59
C THR A 460 17.61 -6.36 -6.33
N HIS A 461 18.22 -6.37 -7.51
CA HIS A 461 18.39 -5.18 -8.34
C HIS A 461 17.06 -4.67 -8.92
N ILE A 462 16.92 -3.34 -9.00
CA ILE A 462 15.86 -2.72 -9.79
C ILE A 462 16.14 -2.84 -11.29
N SER A 463 15.16 -2.58 -12.12
CA SER A 463 15.30 -2.59 -13.58
C SER A 463 16.39 -1.61 -14.05
N GLY A 464 17.35 -2.11 -14.82
CA GLY A 464 18.49 -1.35 -15.34
C GLY A 464 19.69 -1.25 -14.41
N SER A 465 19.59 -1.66 -13.14
CA SER A 465 20.71 -1.71 -12.20
C SER A 465 21.56 -2.99 -12.43
N PRO A 466 22.90 -2.90 -12.37
CA PRO A 466 23.72 -1.71 -12.10
C PRO A 466 23.77 -0.74 -13.30
N PHE A 467 23.81 0.58 -13.00
CA PHE A 467 23.96 1.63 -14.00
C PHE A 467 25.43 2.01 -14.12
N THR A 468 25.92 2.24 -15.36
CA THR A 468 27.27 2.73 -15.59
C THR A 468 27.29 4.24 -15.49
N LEU A 469 28.12 4.77 -14.58
CA LEU A 469 28.31 6.18 -14.32
C LEU A 469 29.73 6.58 -14.72
N GLU A 470 29.90 7.63 -15.51
CA GLU A 470 31.19 8.25 -15.77
C GLU A 470 31.36 9.52 -14.90
N VAL A 471 32.36 9.51 -14.03
CA VAL A 471 32.72 10.67 -13.21
C VAL A 471 33.89 11.41 -13.86
N HIS A 472 33.66 12.64 -14.24
CA HIS A 472 34.64 13.52 -14.87
C HIS A 472 35.47 14.29 -13.82
N ASP A 473 36.59 14.87 -14.25
CA ASP A 473 37.40 15.76 -13.42
C ASP A 473 36.59 16.93 -12.90
N GLY A 474 36.83 17.34 -11.66
CA GLY A 474 36.35 18.59 -11.09
C GLY A 474 37.13 19.81 -11.61
N ASP A 475 36.73 21.01 -11.18
CA ASP A 475 37.43 22.24 -11.52
C ASP A 475 38.87 22.22 -11.02
N VAL A 476 39.77 22.79 -11.84
CA VAL A 476 41.22 22.89 -11.50
C VAL A 476 41.37 23.76 -10.25
N HIS A 477 42.10 23.21 -9.27
CA HIS A 477 42.36 23.92 -8.01
C HIS A 477 43.83 24.27 -7.88
N PRO A 478 44.14 25.58 -7.62
CA PRO A 478 45.53 26.06 -7.59
C PRO A 478 46.40 25.39 -6.52
N SER A 479 45.84 25.12 -5.33
CA SER A 479 46.61 24.56 -4.19
C SER A 479 46.98 23.09 -4.36
N THR A 480 46.28 22.35 -5.20
CA THR A 480 46.55 20.94 -5.50
C THR A 480 47.35 20.74 -6.80
N SER A 481 47.32 21.71 -7.68
CA SER A 481 48.07 21.72 -8.95
C SER A 481 49.55 21.87 -8.65
N THR A 482 50.37 21.12 -9.40
CA THR A 482 51.82 21.09 -9.20
C THR A 482 52.56 21.50 -10.45
N ALA A 483 53.75 22.10 -10.26
CA ALA A 483 54.66 22.37 -11.36
C ALA A 483 55.99 21.69 -11.10
N SER A 484 56.60 21.11 -12.13
CA SER A 484 57.87 20.39 -12.03
C SER A 484 58.71 20.55 -13.31
N GLY A 485 60.01 20.47 -13.16
CA GLY A 485 60.92 20.50 -14.29
C GLY A 485 62.10 21.43 -14.06
N PRO A 486 63.19 21.27 -14.85
CA PRO A 486 64.44 22.01 -14.68
C PRO A 486 64.24 23.53 -14.86
N GLY A 487 63.24 23.96 -15.63
CA GLY A 487 62.99 25.39 -15.86
C GLY A 487 62.45 26.15 -14.63
N LEU A 488 62.12 25.44 -13.51
CA LEU A 488 61.73 26.07 -12.24
C LEU A 488 62.94 26.28 -11.31
N ILE A 489 64.09 25.65 -11.59
CA ILE A 489 65.23 25.64 -10.69
C ILE A 489 66.36 26.48 -11.25
N ASP A 490 66.65 26.34 -12.54
CA ASP A 490 67.81 27.02 -13.15
C ASP A 490 67.54 27.40 -14.62
N GLY A 491 68.18 28.48 -15.08
CA GLY A 491 67.99 28.98 -16.43
C GLY A 491 69.17 29.82 -16.96
N VAL A 492 69.38 29.77 -18.27
CA VAL A 492 70.39 30.58 -18.96
C VAL A 492 69.72 31.68 -19.81
N ALA A 493 70.11 32.93 -19.60
CA ALA A 493 69.55 34.04 -20.34
C ALA A 493 69.58 33.80 -21.86
N GLY A 494 68.43 34.04 -22.52
CA GLY A 494 68.27 33.90 -23.98
C GLY A 494 68.03 32.44 -24.45
N LYS A 495 67.90 31.44 -23.54
CA LYS A 495 67.48 30.06 -23.88
C LYS A 495 66.09 29.74 -23.33
N PRO A 496 65.30 28.95 -24.06
CA PRO A 496 63.98 28.52 -23.54
C PRO A 496 64.14 27.57 -22.37
N PHE A 497 63.29 27.75 -21.33
CA PHE A 497 63.17 26.86 -20.17
C PHE A 497 61.89 26.09 -20.26
N ILE A 498 61.92 24.84 -19.92
CA ILE A 498 60.76 23.94 -19.96
C ILE A 498 60.47 23.45 -18.55
N PHE A 499 59.24 23.59 -18.14
CA PHE A 499 58.67 22.93 -16.97
C PHE A 499 57.26 22.46 -17.31
N THR A 500 56.73 21.55 -16.59
CA THR A 500 55.40 20.97 -16.74
C THR A 500 54.52 21.45 -15.60
N VAL A 501 53.32 21.93 -15.90
CA VAL A 501 52.28 22.18 -14.92
C VAL A 501 51.27 21.03 -14.99
N GLN A 502 51.06 20.35 -13.87
CA GLN A 502 50.05 19.34 -13.73
C GLN A 502 48.84 19.98 -13.04
N ALA A 503 47.79 20.22 -13.82
CA ALA A 503 46.50 20.66 -13.28
C ALA A 503 45.83 19.51 -12.52
N LYS A 504 45.33 19.80 -11.32
CA LYS A 504 44.62 18.86 -10.46
C LYS A 504 43.40 19.55 -9.87
N ASP A 505 42.36 18.79 -9.55
CA ASP A 505 41.20 19.25 -8.82
C ASP A 505 41.45 19.34 -7.30
N THR A 506 40.40 19.63 -6.51
CA THR A 506 40.49 19.86 -5.06
C THR A 506 40.93 18.63 -4.26
N ARG A 507 40.87 17.44 -4.85
CA ARG A 507 41.25 16.17 -4.18
C ARG A 507 42.14 15.29 -5.05
N ALA A 508 43.28 15.84 -5.47
CA ALA A 508 44.35 14.94 -5.83
C ALA A 508 44.71 14.08 -4.60
N TYR A 509 44.67 12.74 -4.73
CA TYR A 509 45.30 11.87 -3.73
C TYR A 509 46.68 12.40 -3.51
N GLU A 510 46.94 12.95 -2.33
CA GLU A 510 48.24 13.50 -2.00
C GLU A 510 49.20 12.34 -1.75
N GLN A 511 49.84 11.85 -2.81
CA GLN A 511 51.04 11.12 -2.68
C GLN A 511 52.15 12.16 -2.51
N GLN A 512 52.38 12.60 -1.29
CA GLN A 512 53.52 13.49 -1.00
C GLN A 512 54.81 12.69 -1.10
N THR A 513 55.51 12.89 -2.20
CA THR A 513 56.92 12.47 -2.30
C THR A 513 57.74 13.63 -1.76
N ILE A 514 58.20 13.52 -0.53
CA ILE A 514 59.12 14.47 0.06
C ILE A 514 60.51 14.14 -0.52
N THR A 515 60.98 14.95 -1.46
CA THR A 515 62.36 14.82 -1.96
C THR A 515 63.25 15.79 -1.21
N THR A 516 64.08 15.28 -0.28
CA THR A 516 65.08 16.08 0.43
C THR A 516 66.37 16.09 -0.37
N SER A 517 66.91 17.26 -0.71
CA SER A 517 68.25 17.43 -1.24
C SER A 517 69.19 17.86 -0.10
N ALA A 518 70.11 16.98 0.33
CA ALA A 518 71.13 17.33 1.30
C ALA A 518 72.28 18.01 0.62
N VAL A 519 72.56 19.26 0.93
CA VAL A 519 73.84 19.91 0.73
C VAL A 519 74.68 19.67 1.98
N SER A 520 75.84 19.00 1.84
CA SER A 520 76.70 18.65 2.92
C SER A 520 77.33 19.86 3.61
N VAL A 521 76.83 20.20 4.83
CA VAL A 521 77.51 21.05 5.82
C VAL A 521 77.23 20.48 7.22
N PRO A 522 78.09 20.65 8.19
CA PRO A 522 78.20 19.74 9.33
C PRO A 522 77.02 19.86 10.29
N ILE A 523 76.54 18.72 10.68
CA ILE A 523 75.53 18.48 11.74
C ILE A 523 74.48 19.58 11.88
N ILE A 524 73.55 19.62 10.94
CA ILE A 524 72.29 20.31 11.08
C ILE A 524 71.24 19.24 11.25
N PHE A 525 70.44 19.35 12.31
CA PHE A 525 69.23 18.54 12.47
C PHE A 525 68.28 18.93 11.34
N GLU A 526 67.91 17.95 10.53
CA GLU A 526 66.91 18.16 9.47
C GLU A 526 65.55 18.33 10.14
N GLU A 527 64.95 19.53 10.00
CA GLU A 527 63.61 19.83 10.46
C GLU A 527 62.66 19.79 9.28
N GLN A 528 61.68 18.88 9.35
CA GLN A 528 60.63 18.79 8.35
C GLN A 528 59.28 19.10 8.98
N GLN A 529 58.53 20.00 8.36
CA GLN A 529 57.18 20.38 8.79
C GLN A 529 56.16 19.66 7.94
N ILE A 530 55.30 18.85 8.58
CA ILE A 530 54.16 18.20 7.95
C ILE A 530 52.92 18.95 8.38
N ILE A 531 52.23 19.60 7.42
CA ILE A 531 50.98 20.31 7.66
C ILE A 531 49.83 19.41 7.26
N CYS A 532 49.05 18.99 8.23
CA CYS A 532 47.85 18.20 8.02
C CYS A 532 46.60 19.10 8.25
N SER A 533 45.86 19.40 7.24
CA SER A 533 44.56 20.07 7.33
C SER A 533 43.43 19.07 7.12
N GLU A 534 42.46 19.01 8.06
CA GLU A 534 41.22 18.20 7.98
C GLU A 534 41.34 16.66 8.15
N PHE A 535 42.10 16.18 9.15
CA PHE A 535 42.29 14.75 9.43
C PHE A 535 41.55 14.25 10.70
N LYS A 536 40.25 14.34 10.85
CA LYS A 536 39.56 13.54 11.86
C LYS A 536 39.22 12.15 11.29
N ASN A 537 39.73 11.09 11.96
CA ASN A 537 39.47 9.67 11.64
C ASN A 537 39.96 9.15 10.28
N LYS A 538 41.13 9.60 9.80
CA LYS A 538 41.75 9.05 8.60
C LYS A 538 43.11 8.41 8.91
N TYR A 539 43.46 7.43 8.11
CA TYR A 539 44.73 6.72 8.19
C TYR A 539 45.69 7.25 7.12
N PHE A 540 46.97 7.35 7.46
CA PHE A 540 48.04 7.74 6.52
C PHE A 540 49.33 7.02 6.87
N LYS A 541 50.28 7.03 5.93
CA LYS A 541 51.62 6.50 6.12
C LYS A 541 52.64 7.59 5.83
N LEU A 542 53.77 7.53 6.52
CA LEU A 542 54.90 8.38 6.23
C LEU A 542 55.99 7.51 5.53
N GLN A 543 56.61 8.09 4.50
CA GLN A 543 57.69 7.44 3.78
C GLN A 543 58.96 8.25 3.95
N PHE A 544 60.05 7.59 4.34
CA PHE A 544 61.36 8.22 4.47
C PHE A 544 62.44 7.33 3.83
N ARG A 545 63.18 7.85 2.86
CA ARG A 545 64.24 7.15 2.13
C ARG A 545 63.84 5.78 1.58
N GLY A 546 62.62 5.66 1.10
CA GLY A 546 62.09 4.42 0.52
C GLY A 546 61.51 3.42 1.52
N ALA A 547 61.58 3.69 2.80
CA ALA A 547 60.93 2.90 3.84
C ALA A 547 59.60 3.58 4.26
N GLU A 548 58.54 2.79 4.46
CA GLU A 548 57.22 3.27 4.86
C GLU A 548 56.93 2.90 6.31
N THR A 549 56.25 3.79 7.03
CA THR A 549 55.71 3.50 8.36
C THR A 549 54.54 2.54 8.27
N VAL A 550 54.18 1.94 9.39
CA VAL A 550 52.84 1.36 9.58
C VAL A 550 51.77 2.45 9.39
N GLU A 551 50.55 2.04 9.14
CA GLU A 551 49.42 2.94 8.99
C GLU A 551 49.15 3.67 10.32
N LEU A 552 49.08 4.99 10.28
CA LEU A 552 48.94 5.89 11.44
C LEU A 552 47.54 6.48 11.44
N ASN A 553 46.94 6.55 12.62
CA ASN A 553 45.62 7.13 12.81
C ASN A 553 45.73 8.52 13.45
N ALA A 554 45.09 9.52 12.87
CA ALA A 554 45.12 10.92 13.33
C ALA A 554 44.25 11.20 14.57
N ASN A 555 44.38 10.38 15.62
CA ASN A 555 43.64 10.54 16.90
C ASN A 555 44.54 11.09 18.04
N SER A 556 44.03 11.15 19.25
CA SER A 556 44.47 11.92 20.41
C SER A 556 45.93 11.69 20.94
N ASP A 557 46.66 10.65 20.49
CA ASP A 557 48.03 10.40 20.87
C ASP A 557 49.01 10.46 19.72
N PHE A 558 48.68 11.26 18.74
CA PHE A 558 49.34 11.37 17.46
C PHE A 558 50.88 11.57 17.50
N GLN A 559 51.38 12.38 18.41
CA GLN A 559 52.80 12.70 18.53
C GLN A 559 53.64 11.46 18.89
N ALA A 560 53.18 10.68 19.85
CA ALA A 560 53.89 9.48 20.30
C ALA A 560 53.84 8.36 19.25
N GLU A 561 52.70 8.18 18.57
CA GLU A 561 52.53 7.19 17.50
C GLU A 561 53.39 7.51 16.29
N VAL A 562 53.40 8.74 15.81
CA VAL A 562 54.22 9.20 14.69
C VAL A 562 55.70 9.04 15.01
N LYS A 563 56.13 9.40 16.23
CA LYS A 563 57.52 9.20 16.65
C LYS A 563 57.90 7.72 16.63
N SER A 564 57.09 6.87 17.26
CA SER A 564 57.36 5.41 17.32
C SER A 564 57.39 4.78 15.92
N ALA A 565 56.46 5.18 15.05
CA ALA A 565 56.44 4.65 13.67
C ALA A 565 57.62 5.09 12.83
N LEU A 566 58.07 6.34 12.97
CA LEU A 566 59.26 6.84 12.29
C LEU A 566 60.53 6.17 12.82
N GLU A 567 60.68 6.00 14.14
CA GLU A 567 61.82 5.32 14.77
C GLU A 567 61.84 3.80 14.51
N SER A 568 60.73 3.21 14.06
CA SER A 568 60.66 1.81 13.60
C SER A 568 61.27 1.59 12.21
N LEU A 569 61.55 2.66 11.48
CA LEU A 569 62.20 2.57 10.16
C LEU A 569 63.72 2.42 10.34
N ASP A 570 64.34 1.43 9.68
CA ASP A 570 65.78 1.18 9.73
C ASP A 570 66.65 2.37 9.33
N THR A 571 66.04 3.39 8.75
CA THR A 571 66.70 4.60 8.23
C THR A 571 66.69 5.78 9.23
N ILE A 572 65.98 5.65 10.35
CA ILE A 572 65.84 6.71 11.36
C ILE A 572 66.28 6.16 12.71
N THR A 573 67.30 6.75 13.32
CA THR A 573 67.84 6.34 14.61
C THR A 573 67.23 7.10 15.79
N ASN A 574 66.78 8.32 15.58
CA ASN A 574 66.11 9.14 16.60
C ASN A 574 65.40 10.29 15.90
N VAL A 575 64.15 10.56 16.31
CA VAL A 575 63.38 11.68 15.79
C VAL A 575 62.65 12.39 16.94
N THR A 576 62.62 13.71 16.88
CA THR A 576 61.77 14.53 17.77
C THR A 576 60.57 14.99 16.92
N VAL A 577 59.41 14.58 17.33
CA VAL A 577 58.14 15.02 16.73
C VAL A 577 57.57 16.12 17.61
N LEU A 578 57.38 17.29 17.06
CA LEU A 578 56.68 18.39 17.71
C LEU A 578 55.33 18.57 17.04
N PHE A 579 54.29 18.56 17.82
CA PHE A 579 52.94 18.80 17.33
C PHE A 579 52.51 20.23 17.72
N ASP A 580 52.42 21.11 16.78
CA ASP A 580 51.86 22.45 16.99
C ASP A 580 50.34 22.38 16.77
N GLY A 581 49.63 21.88 17.78
CA GLY A 581 48.20 21.77 17.78
C GLY A 581 47.56 23.13 18.15
N SER A 582 47.66 24.10 17.26
CA SER A 582 46.71 25.19 17.28
C SER A 582 45.39 24.67 16.75
N ASP A 583 44.54 24.20 17.66
CA ASP A 583 43.15 23.85 17.42
C ASP A 583 42.41 25.15 16.98
N SER A 584 42.59 25.57 15.74
CA SER A 584 41.75 26.59 15.11
C SER A 584 40.55 25.91 14.46
N GLY A 585 39.78 25.22 15.28
CA GLY A 585 38.58 24.53 14.87
C GLY A 585 37.41 24.88 15.74
N SER A 586 37.07 26.13 15.84
CA SER A 586 35.74 26.52 16.25
C SER A 586 35.07 27.23 15.09
N SER A 587 34.17 26.51 14.45
CA SER A 587 32.83 26.87 13.99
C SER A 587 32.31 25.82 13.04
#